data_0a803cf87199ddc4c21a9790ffd49663
#
_entry.id   0a803cf87199ddc4c21a9790ffd49663
#
_cell.length_a   1.000
_cell.length_b   1.000
_cell.length_c   1.000
_cell.angle_alpha   90.00
_cell.angle_beta   90.00
_cell.angle_gamma   90.00
#
_symmetry.space_group_name_H-M   'P 1'
#
loop_
_entity.id
_entity.type
_entity.pdbx_description
1 polymer ?
#
loop_
_entity_poly.entity_id
_entity_poly.type
_entity_poly.pdbx_seq_one_letter_code
_entity_poly.pdbx_strand_id
1 'polypeptide(L)'
;MMPAIDETDKRILNLIQSDFPTTAQPYEAIGRELGLSEAEVIERIRRLKDSGIIRRIGGNFVPGKLGFVSTLCAGRVPEEKIDEFAGIVNEYRGVTHNYVRDNTYNIWFTMIAPSMDEIDQSLAEIAKKTGVTSLISLPATKVFKIKAQFNL
;
A
#
# COMPACT_ATOMS: atom_id res chain seq x y z
N MET A 1 -17.82 12.49 4.82
CA MET A 1 -18.28 11.96 6.14
C MET A 1 -17.55 10.64 6.36
N MET A 2 -16.82 10.48 7.46
CA MET A 2 -16.20 9.17 7.75
C MET A 2 -17.31 8.14 7.96
N PRO A 3 -17.20 6.93 7.39
CA PRO A 3 -18.16 5.88 7.66
C PRO A 3 -18.15 5.56 9.17
N ALA A 4 -19.33 5.52 9.77
CA ALA A 4 -19.46 5.21 11.19
C ALA A 4 -19.07 3.73 11.41
N ILE A 5 -18.02 3.49 12.20
CA ILE A 5 -17.64 2.17 12.69
C ILE A 5 -18.15 2.01 14.12
N ASP A 6 -18.80 0.88 14.41
CA ASP A 6 -19.25 0.55 15.76
C ASP A 6 -18.18 -0.22 16.54
N GLU A 7 -18.42 -0.50 17.82
CA GLU A 7 -17.48 -1.23 18.68
C GLU A 7 -17.21 -2.66 18.18
N THR A 8 -18.17 -3.29 17.54
CA THR A 8 -18.00 -4.63 16.94
C THR A 8 -17.08 -4.56 15.72
N ASP A 9 -17.23 -3.53 14.88
CA ASP A 9 -16.33 -3.28 13.75
C ASP A 9 -14.88 -3.05 14.22
N LYS A 10 -14.69 -2.28 15.29
CA LYS A 10 -13.36 -2.06 15.88
C LYS A 10 -12.73 -3.35 16.39
N ARG A 11 -13.51 -4.22 17.04
CA ARG A 11 -13.04 -5.52 17.51
C ARG A 11 -12.62 -6.42 16.34
N ILE A 12 -13.40 -6.45 15.26
CA ILE A 12 -13.03 -7.16 14.03
C ILE A 12 -11.74 -6.60 13.45
N LEU A 13 -11.62 -5.27 13.27
CA LEU A 13 -10.45 -4.61 12.72
C LEU A 13 -9.20 -4.85 13.57
N ASN A 14 -9.31 -4.75 14.90
CA ASN A 14 -8.20 -5.02 15.82
C ASN A 14 -7.69 -6.46 15.70
N LEU A 15 -8.58 -7.43 15.53
CA LEU A 15 -8.22 -8.83 15.34
C LEU A 15 -7.51 -9.05 13.99
N ILE A 16 -8.15 -8.66 12.89
CA ILE A 16 -7.69 -9.03 11.54
C ILE A 16 -6.48 -8.22 11.05
N GLN A 17 -6.17 -7.06 11.65
CA GLN A 17 -5.00 -6.25 11.23
C GLN A 17 -3.66 -6.93 11.50
N SER A 18 -3.61 -7.85 12.45
CA SER A 18 -2.37 -8.50 12.89
C SER A 18 -2.34 -9.98 12.59
N ASP A 19 -3.47 -10.66 12.71
CA ASP A 19 -3.56 -12.12 12.66
C ASP A 19 -4.88 -12.55 12.01
N PHE A 20 -4.91 -12.46 10.68
CA PHE A 20 -6.05 -12.99 9.93
C PHE A 20 -5.99 -14.54 9.95
N PRO A 21 -7.07 -15.24 10.37
CA PRO A 21 -7.04 -16.69 10.51
C PRO A 21 -6.74 -17.41 9.18
N THR A 22 -5.73 -18.27 9.17
CA THR A 22 -5.34 -19.10 8.02
C THR A 22 -5.95 -20.50 8.11
N THR A 23 -7.27 -20.58 8.33
CA THR A 23 -8.04 -21.80 8.44
C THR A 23 -8.94 -22.00 7.23
N ALA A 24 -9.59 -23.18 7.11
CA ALA A 24 -10.55 -23.44 6.04
C ALA A 24 -11.80 -22.52 6.10
N GLN A 25 -12.15 -22.06 7.30
CA GLN A 25 -13.32 -21.20 7.57
C GLN A 25 -12.89 -19.98 8.40
N PRO A 26 -12.17 -19.02 7.80
CA PRO A 26 -11.57 -17.90 8.54
C PRO A 26 -12.61 -16.99 9.19
N TYR A 27 -13.72 -16.74 8.54
CA TYR A 27 -14.77 -15.86 9.06
C TYR A 27 -15.54 -16.50 10.21
N GLU A 28 -15.76 -17.82 10.17
CA GLU A 28 -16.31 -18.57 11.30
C GLU A 28 -15.36 -18.48 12.51
N ALA A 29 -14.04 -18.61 12.28
CA ALA A 29 -13.06 -18.51 13.36
C ALA A 29 -13.10 -17.11 14.02
N ILE A 30 -13.17 -16.04 13.22
CA ILE A 30 -13.34 -14.67 13.71
C ILE A 30 -14.66 -14.55 14.50
N GLY A 31 -15.75 -15.08 13.96
CA GLY A 31 -17.06 -15.04 14.61
C GLY A 31 -17.05 -15.75 15.96
N ARG A 32 -16.42 -16.92 16.03
CA ARG A 32 -16.30 -17.70 17.29
C ARG A 32 -15.55 -16.92 18.37
N GLU A 33 -14.46 -16.23 17.99
CA GLU A 33 -13.66 -15.43 18.94
C GLU A 33 -14.42 -14.19 19.44
N LEU A 34 -15.22 -13.57 18.58
CA LEU A 34 -15.93 -12.33 18.89
C LEU A 34 -17.37 -12.52 19.35
N GLY A 35 -17.89 -13.77 19.34
CA GLY A 35 -19.27 -14.07 19.68
C GLY A 35 -20.28 -13.64 18.61
N LEU A 36 -19.89 -13.71 17.33
CA LEU A 36 -20.68 -13.35 16.15
C LEU A 36 -20.93 -14.56 15.26
N SER A 37 -21.96 -14.50 14.43
CA SER A 37 -22.15 -15.48 13.35
C SER A 37 -21.17 -15.22 12.19
N GLU A 38 -20.81 -16.26 11.46
CA GLU A 38 -19.98 -16.13 10.26
C GLU A 38 -20.59 -15.14 9.24
N ALA A 39 -21.90 -15.23 9.04
CA ALA A 39 -22.62 -14.35 8.13
C ALA A 39 -22.51 -12.88 8.52
N GLU A 40 -22.61 -12.57 9.82
CA GLU A 40 -22.45 -11.20 10.33
C GLU A 40 -21.01 -10.69 10.14
N VAL A 41 -20.00 -11.54 10.39
CA VAL A 41 -18.60 -11.19 10.17
C VAL A 41 -18.36 -10.86 8.69
N ILE A 42 -18.84 -11.70 7.77
CA ILE A 42 -18.70 -11.49 6.32
C ILE A 42 -19.36 -10.18 5.89
N GLU A 43 -20.58 -9.90 6.36
CA GLU A 43 -21.32 -8.69 6.01
C GLU A 43 -20.57 -7.43 6.49
N ARG A 44 -20.10 -7.43 7.74
CA ARG A 44 -19.35 -6.32 8.33
C ARG A 44 -18.04 -6.08 7.60
N ILE A 45 -17.27 -7.12 7.32
CA ILE A 45 -16.00 -7.01 6.58
C ILE A 45 -16.24 -6.49 5.15
N ARG A 46 -17.30 -6.95 4.49
CA ARG A 46 -17.67 -6.44 3.16
C ARG A 46 -17.98 -4.95 3.20
N ARG A 47 -18.82 -4.51 4.13
CA ARG A 47 -19.14 -3.09 4.34
C ARG A 47 -17.89 -2.24 4.63
N LEU A 48 -16.99 -2.72 5.50
CA LEU A 48 -15.74 -2.05 5.83
C LEU A 48 -14.79 -1.97 4.61
N LYS A 49 -14.82 -2.97 3.74
CA LYS A 49 -14.05 -2.98 2.48
C LYS A 49 -14.67 -2.02 1.46
N ASP A 50 -15.98 -2.04 1.28
CA ASP A 50 -16.69 -1.17 0.32
C ASP A 50 -16.57 0.31 0.72
N SER A 51 -16.49 0.59 2.02
CA SER A 51 -16.24 1.95 2.54
C SER A 51 -14.77 2.37 2.48
N GLY A 52 -13.85 1.50 2.04
CA GLY A 52 -12.41 1.79 1.93
C GLY A 52 -11.63 1.74 3.25
N ILE A 53 -12.26 1.40 4.38
CA ILE A 53 -11.57 1.22 5.68
C ILE A 53 -10.62 0.02 5.57
N ILE A 54 -11.10 -1.11 5.05
CA ILE A 54 -10.26 -2.24 4.70
C ILE A 54 -9.85 -2.08 3.23
N ARG A 55 -8.60 -1.74 2.98
CA ARG A 55 -8.07 -1.60 1.61
C ARG A 55 -7.98 -2.94 0.89
N ARG A 56 -7.51 -3.98 1.58
CA ARG A 56 -7.39 -5.35 1.06
C ARG A 56 -7.25 -6.33 2.21
N ILE A 57 -7.61 -7.57 1.94
CA ILE A 57 -7.27 -8.74 2.78
C ILE A 57 -6.34 -9.61 1.96
N GLY A 58 -5.16 -9.93 2.51
CA GLY A 58 -4.17 -10.73 1.80
C GLY A 58 -2.77 -10.62 2.40
N GLY A 59 -1.86 -11.45 1.94
CA GLY A 59 -0.47 -11.46 2.39
C GLY A 59 0.26 -10.15 2.06
N ASN A 60 1.13 -9.75 2.96
CA ASN A 60 2.11 -8.68 2.73
C ASN A 60 3.49 -9.31 2.72
N PHE A 61 4.12 -9.33 1.55
CA PHE A 61 5.41 -9.99 1.35
C PHE A 61 6.56 -9.03 1.64
N VAL A 62 7.68 -9.58 2.09
CA VAL A 62 8.95 -8.85 2.23
C VAL A 62 9.73 -8.98 0.92
N PRO A 63 9.85 -7.92 0.10
CA PRO A 63 10.44 -8.00 -1.25
C PRO A 63 11.82 -8.66 -1.24
N GLY A 64 12.71 -8.27 -0.34
CA GLY A 64 14.06 -8.80 -0.25
C GLY A 64 14.15 -10.32 0.01
N LYS A 65 13.13 -10.92 0.66
CA LYS A 65 13.06 -12.36 0.85
C LYS A 65 12.58 -13.12 -0.39
N LEU A 66 12.03 -12.40 -1.36
CA LEU A 66 11.59 -12.93 -2.66
C LEU A 66 12.59 -12.61 -3.77
N GLY A 67 13.75 -12.05 -3.45
CA GLY A 67 14.76 -11.67 -4.44
C GLY A 67 14.48 -10.34 -5.14
N PHE A 68 13.56 -9.52 -4.61
CA PHE A 68 13.25 -8.20 -5.14
C PHE A 68 13.91 -7.11 -4.31
N VAL A 69 14.20 -5.99 -4.96
CA VAL A 69 14.66 -4.75 -4.32
C VAL A 69 13.53 -3.73 -4.29
N SER A 70 13.59 -2.83 -3.32
CA SER A 70 12.62 -1.74 -3.17
C SER A 70 13.33 -0.43 -2.88
N THR A 71 12.86 0.64 -3.51
CA THR A 71 13.39 1.98 -3.29
C THR A 71 12.27 3.00 -3.19
N LEU A 72 12.51 4.07 -2.44
CA LEU A 72 11.70 5.27 -2.48
C LEU A 72 12.24 6.17 -3.60
N CYS A 73 11.38 6.54 -4.53
CA CYS A 73 11.71 7.45 -5.60
C CYS A 73 11.05 8.81 -5.37
N ALA A 74 11.68 9.87 -5.85
CA ALA A 74 11.06 11.18 -5.86
C ALA A 74 11.35 11.95 -7.13
N GLY A 75 10.38 12.77 -7.55
CA GLY A 75 10.48 13.64 -8.71
C GLY A 75 10.20 15.10 -8.36
N ARG A 76 10.95 16.01 -9.00
CA ARG A 76 10.60 17.41 -9.06
C ARG A 76 9.79 17.66 -10.32
N VAL A 77 8.48 17.72 -10.19
CA VAL A 77 7.53 17.76 -11.30
C VAL A 77 6.86 19.12 -11.35
N PRO A 78 6.84 19.82 -12.50
CA PRO A 78 6.04 21.04 -12.67
C PRO A 78 4.57 20.80 -12.32
N GLU A 79 3.92 21.77 -11.69
CA GLU A 79 2.54 21.63 -11.17
C GLU A 79 1.56 21.18 -12.25
N GLU A 80 1.68 21.76 -13.44
CA GLU A 80 0.84 21.45 -14.61
C GLU A 80 1.04 20.04 -15.20
N LYS A 81 2.11 19.33 -14.77
CA LYS A 81 2.44 17.96 -15.23
C LYS A 81 2.19 16.89 -14.17
N ILE A 82 1.74 17.24 -12.98
CA ILE A 82 1.61 16.30 -11.86
C ILE A 82 0.70 15.12 -12.22
N ASP A 83 -0.47 15.38 -12.77
CA ASP A 83 -1.45 14.34 -13.09
C ASP A 83 -0.96 13.42 -14.22
N GLU A 84 -0.36 13.99 -15.27
CA GLU A 84 0.25 13.23 -16.36
C GLU A 84 1.39 12.34 -15.85
N PHE A 85 2.30 12.93 -15.09
CA PHE A 85 3.43 12.20 -14.49
C PHE A 85 2.95 11.06 -13.57
N ALA A 86 2.01 11.34 -12.69
CA ALA A 86 1.45 10.34 -11.79
C ALA A 86 0.74 9.21 -12.56
N GLY A 87 0.03 9.52 -13.64
CA GLY A 87 -0.58 8.54 -14.53
C GLY A 87 0.45 7.60 -15.12
N ILE A 88 1.54 8.14 -15.69
CA ILE A 88 2.62 7.36 -16.29
C ILE A 88 3.32 6.48 -15.24
N VAL A 89 3.63 7.03 -14.06
CA VAL A 89 4.24 6.26 -12.96
C VAL A 89 3.34 5.11 -12.51
N ASN A 90 2.04 5.31 -12.46
CA ASN A 90 1.08 4.28 -12.04
C ASN A 90 0.93 3.10 -13.02
N GLU A 91 1.39 3.24 -14.27
CA GLU A 91 1.43 2.13 -15.23
C GLU A 91 2.45 1.05 -14.86
N TYR A 92 3.46 1.39 -14.07
CA TYR A 92 4.50 0.46 -13.65
C TYR A 92 4.01 -0.43 -12.51
N ARG A 93 3.93 -1.75 -12.76
CA ARG A 93 3.42 -2.73 -11.78
C ARG A 93 4.19 -2.75 -10.46
N GLY A 94 5.46 -2.38 -10.48
CA GLY A 94 6.32 -2.30 -9.29
C GLY A 94 6.03 -1.09 -8.40
N VAL A 95 5.26 -0.13 -8.88
CA VAL A 95 4.87 1.05 -8.10
C VAL A 95 3.74 0.67 -7.15
N THR A 96 3.97 0.84 -5.86
CA THR A 96 3.02 0.45 -4.80
C THR A 96 2.32 1.63 -4.15
N HIS A 97 2.98 2.78 -4.14
CA HIS A 97 2.50 4.03 -3.55
C HIS A 97 2.98 5.19 -4.41
N ASN A 98 2.12 6.18 -4.60
CA ASN A 98 2.44 7.39 -5.35
C ASN A 98 1.68 8.58 -4.73
N TYR A 99 2.42 9.59 -4.27
CA TYR A 99 1.89 10.72 -3.51
C TYR A 99 2.43 12.05 -3.98
N VAL A 100 1.58 13.07 -3.95
CA VAL A 100 1.99 14.47 -3.98
C VAL A 100 2.35 14.93 -2.57
N ARG A 101 3.43 15.70 -2.44
CA ARG A 101 3.87 16.33 -1.18
C ARG A 101 4.20 17.79 -1.42
N ASP A 102 4.00 18.61 -0.40
CA ASP A 102 4.44 20.00 -0.39
C ASP A 102 5.94 20.07 -0.09
N ASN A 103 6.74 19.93 -1.14
CA ASN A 103 8.20 19.96 -1.10
C ASN A 103 8.77 20.22 -2.50
N THR A 104 10.05 20.58 -2.61
CA THR A 104 10.76 20.72 -3.89
C THR A 104 10.70 19.44 -4.73
N TYR A 105 10.90 18.27 -4.12
CA TYR A 105 10.55 16.98 -4.70
C TYR A 105 9.10 16.70 -4.29
N ASN A 106 8.19 16.97 -5.19
CA ASN A 106 6.76 17.02 -4.89
C ASN A 106 5.99 15.74 -5.25
N ILE A 107 6.57 14.84 -6.05
CA ILE A 107 6.01 13.49 -6.28
C ILE A 107 6.92 12.45 -5.63
N TRP A 108 6.31 11.56 -4.84
CA TRP A 108 7.01 10.49 -4.14
C TRP A 108 6.31 9.16 -4.41
N PHE A 109 7.07 8.17 -4.84
CA PHE A 109 6.55 6.84 -5.12
C PHE A 109 7.52 5.74 -4.71
N THR A 110 6.98 4.58 -4.33
CA THR A 110 7.78 3.40 -4.01
C THR A 110 7.78 2.47 -5.20
N MET A 111 8.96 2.04 -5.64
CA MET A 111 9.14 1.09 -6.74
C MET A 111 9.81 -0.19 -6.22
N ILE A 112 9.29 -1.34 -6.67
CA ILE A 112 9.82 -2.68 -6.40
C ILE A 112 10.14 -3.32 -7.74
N ALA A 113 11.35 -3.90 -7.88
CA ALA A 113 11.78 -4.60 -9.08
C ALA A 113 12.74 -5.76 -8.72
N PRO A 114 13.04 -6.67 -9.66
CA PRO A 114 14.03 -7.73 -9.46
C PRO A 114 15.45 -7.21 -9.18
N SER A 115 15.80 -6.03 -9.69
CA SER A 115 17.14 -5.43 -9.50
C SER A 115 17.09 -3.91 -9.44
N MET A 116 18.16 -3.30 -8.95
CA MET A 116 18.32 -1.84 -8.99
C MET A 116 18.47 -1.35 -10.45
N ASP A 117 19.12 -2.12 -11.31
CA ASP A 117 19.27 -1.77 -12.73
C ASP A 117 17.91 -1.64 -13.43
N GLU A 118 16.95 -2.52 -13.11
CA GLU A 118 15.58 -2.40 -13.64
C GLU A 118 14.83 -1.18 -13.09
N ILE A 119 15.09 -0.79 -11.84
CA ILE A 119 14.55 0.45 -11.28
C ILE A 119 15.14 1.66 -12.04
N ASP A 120 16.44 1.70 -12.22
CA ASP A 120 17.13 2.79 -12.92
C ASP A 120 16.68 2.90 -14.39
N GLN A 121 16.47 1.78 -15.08
CA GLN A 121 15.87 1.75 -16.42
C GLN A 121 14.46 2.31 -16.43
N SER A 122 13.62 1.89 -15.47
CA SER A 122 12.25 2.38 -15.35
C SER A 122 12.22 3.90 -15.10
N LEU A 123 13.10 4.41 -14.25
CA LEU A 123 13.21 5.85 -14.00
C LEU A 123 13.67 6.62 -15.23
N ALA A 124 14.61 6.07 -16.00
CA ALA A 124 15.05 6.66 -17.26
C ALA A 124 13.91 6.70 -18.31
N GLU A 125 13.10 5.64 -18.39
CA GLU A 125 11.91 5.61 -19.25
C GLU A 125 10.84 6.62 -18.81
N ILE A 126 10.57 6.72 -17.50
CA ILE A 126 9.65 7.72 -16.95
C ILE A 126 10.15 9.13 -17.31
N ALA A 127 11.43 9.41 -17.10
CA ALA A 127 12.02 10.70 -17.46
C ALA A 127 11.85 11.01 -18.95
N LYS A 128 12.07 10.03 -19.81
CA LYS A 128 11.90 10.18 -21.27
C LYS A 128 10.45 10.44 -21.68
N LYS A 129 9.49 9.70 -21.09
CA LYS A 129 8.05 9.82 -21.39
C LYS A 129 7.47 11.16 -20.93
N THR A 130 7.90 11.63 -19.77
CA THR A 130 7.33 12.83 -19.11
C THR A 130 8.11 14.11 -19.37
N GLY A 131 9.37 14.01 -19.81
CA GLY A 131 10.31 15.13 -19.89
C GLY A 131 10.80 15.61 -18.51
N VAL A 132 10.48 14.91 -17.43
CA VAL A 132 10.92 15.23 -16.05
C VAL A 132 12.25 14.50 -15.78
N THR A 133 13.34 15.25 -15.75
CA THR A 133 14.69 14.68 -15.57
C THR A 133 15.18 14.69 -14.12
N SER A 134 14.54 15.47 -13.25
CA SER A 134 14.87 15.56 -11.82
C SER A 134 14.22 14.44 -11.03
N LEU A 135 14.67 13.20 -11.26
CA LEU A 135 14.24 12.00 -10.53
C LEU A 135 15.40 11.49 -9.68
N ILE A 136 15.07 11.03 -8.47
CA ILE A 136 16.03 10.41 -7.54
C ILE A 136 15.50 9.07 -7.05
N SER A 137 16.41 8.14 -6.79
CA SER A 137 16.17 6.86 -6.15
C SER A 137 16.89 6.85 -4.80
N LEU A 138 16.16 6.48 -3.74
CA LEU A 138 16.62 6.49 -2.34
C LEU A 138 16.41 5.11 -1.72
N PRO A 139 17.25 4.11 -2.05
CA PRO A 139 17.18 2.80 -1.45
C PRO A 139 17.46 2.87 0.06
N ALA A 140 16.66 2.16 0.85
CA ALA A 140 16.86 2.12 2.28
C ALA A 140 18.14 1.36 2.63
N THR A 141 19.04 1.98 3.37
CA THR A 141 20.26 1.35 3.88
C THR A 141 20.00 0.54 5.15
N LYS A 142 18.97 0.92 5.92
CA LYS A 142 18.55 0.21 7.14
C LYS A 142 17.08 0.41 7.37
N VAL A 143 16.39 -0.68 7.71
CA VAL A 143 14.96 -0.68 8.06
C VAL A 143 14.84 -0.86 9.57
N PHE A 144 14.15 0.06 10.24
CA PHE A 144 13.92 -0.01 11.69
C PHE A 144 12.54 -0.59 12.01
N LYS A 145 11.50 -0.24 11.24
CA LYS A 145 10.12 -0.68 11.42
C LYS A 145 9.32 -0.51 10.13
N ILE A 146 8.55 -1.54 9.76
CA ILE A 146 7.64 -1.49 8.59
C ILE A 146 6.17 -1.69 9.02
N LYS A 147 5.93 -2.30 10.18
CA LYS A 147 4.57 -2.64 10.64
C LYS A 147 3.92 -1.45 11.34
N ALA A 148 2.77 -1.00 10.84
CA ALA A 148 1.85 -0.14 11.58
C ALA A 148 0.77 -1.00 12.25
N GLN A 149 0.29 -0.55 13.43
CA GLN A 149 -0.79 -1.18 14.15
C GLN A 149 -1.66 -0.08 14.76
N PHE A 150 -2.97 -0.17 14.54
CA PHE A 150 -3.95 0.78 15.05
C PHE A 150 -4.57 0.22 16.34
N ASN A 151 -4.86 1.09 17.27
CA ASN A 151 -5.59 0.77 18.49
C ASN A 151 -6.95 1.46 18.39
N LEU A 152 -7.98 0.71 18.02
CA LEU A 152 -9.31 1.21 17.70
C LEU A 152 -10.27 1.04 18.87
#